data_290e34c1007010789b755a335d45a077
#
_entry.id   290e34c1007010789b755a335d45a077
#
_cell.length_a   1.000
_cell.length_b   1.000
_cell.length_c   1.000
_cell.angle_alpha   90.00
_cell.angle_beta   90.00
_cell.angle_gamma   90.00
#
_symmetry.space_group_name_H-M   'P 1'
#
loop_
_entity.id
_entity.type
_entity.pdbx_description
1 polymer ?
#
loop_
_entity_poly.entity_id
_entity_poly.type
_entity_poly.pdbx_seq_one_letter_code
_entity_poly.pdbx_strand_id
1 'polypeptide(L)'
;MEKLLLALVISVVSVSPVYAGGGHEHSHDGGHSHGPVSAVVVIKKADEKVAQLVKAGKVDKSWAGKKASAKKKRFKNGEEWVVSYNNTEMKDIAKQNLYLFFSLNGRYIAANYTGK
;
A
#
# COMPACT_ATOMS: atom_id res chain seq x y z
N MET A 1 -10.50 -13.38 15.94
CA MET A 1 -10.65 -13.07 15.64
C MET A 1 -10.59 -12.00 15.06
N GLU A 2 -10.51 -11.40 15.06
CA GLU A 2 -10.50 -10.45 14.61
C GLU A 2 -9.69 -10.23 13.67
N LYS A 3 -9.04 -10.61 13.50
CA LYS A 3 -8.24 -10.53 12.69
C LYS A 3 -8.63 -10.54 11.53
N LEU A 4 -9.11 -10.77 11.32
CA LEU A 4 -9.39 -10.90 10.30
C LEU A 4 -9.76 -9.97 9.66
N LEU A 5 -10.11 -9.51 9.87
CA LEU A 5 -10.53 -8.72 9.35
C LEU A 5 -9.96 -8.00 8.51
N LEU A 6 -9.48 -7.78 8.48
CA LEU A 6 -8.88 -7.08 7.86
C LEU A 6 -8.77 -7.35 6.65
N ALA A 7 -8.76 -7.95 6.54
CA ALA A 7 -8.57 -8.27 5.49
C ALA A 7 -9.19 -7.71 4.60
N LEU A 8 -9.50 -7.59 4.66
CA LEU A 8 -9.95 -7.22 3.94
C LEU A 8 -9.82 -6.44 3.24
N VAL A 9 -9.83 -6.14 3.34
CA VAL A 9 -9.82 -5.37 2.91
C VAL A 9 -9.64 -5.18 1.83
N ILE A 10 -9.58 -5.30 1.52
CA ILE A 10 -9.34 -5.02 0.73
C ILE A 10 -9.76 -4.77 -0.25
N SER A 11 -10.01 -4.65 -0.35
CA SER A 11 -10.35 -4.51 -1.19
C SER A 11 -10.32 -4.04 -2.09
N VAL A 12 -10.32 -3.91 -2.26
CA VAL A 12 -10.32 -3.59 -3.02
C VAL A 12 -10.52 -2.96 -3.85
N VAL A 13 -10.67 -2.59 -3.76
CA VAL A 13 -10.94 -1.99 -4.31
C VAL A 13 -10.75 -1.73 -5.34
N SER A 14 -10.73 -1.72 -5.59
CA SER A 14 -10.58 -1.56 -6.43
C SER A 14 -10.72 -1.07 -7.34
N VAL A 15 -10.83 -0.81 -7.34
CA VAL A 15 -10.99 -0.51 -8.16
C VAL A 15 -10.97 0.12 -9.05
N SER A 16 -10.94 0.48 -9.09
CA SER A 16 -10.96 0.93 -9.85
C SER A 16 -10.87 1.28 -10.80
N PRO A 17 -10.99 1.40 -10.98
CA PRO A 17 -10.86 1.66 -11.91
C PRO A 17 -10.84 2.33 -12.67
N VAL A 18 -10.79 2.63 -12.40
CA VAL A 18 -10.88 3.11 -13.06
C VAL A 18 -10.57 3.50 -13.93
N TYR A 19 -10.47 3.54 -13.93
CA TYR A 19 -10.39 3.81 -14.83
C TYR A 19 -10.18 4.35 -15.54
N ALA A 20 -10.24 4.59 -15.39
CA ALA A 20 -10.21 4.97 -16.03
C ALA A 20 -9.94 5.54 -16.76
N GLY A 21 -9.93 5.76 -16.78
CA GLY A 21 -9.81 6.18 -17.52
C GLY A 21 -9.24 6.79 -18.04
N GLY A 22 -9.18 7.19 -17.83
CA GLY A 22 -8.73 7.80 -18.33
C GLY A 22 -7.81 7.75 -18.86
N GLY A 23 -7.49 7.59 -18.72
CA GLY A 23 -6.71 7.48 -19.10
C GLY A 23 -6.26 7.71 -20.23
N HIS A 24 -6.40 7.99 -20.65
CA HIS A 24 -6.15 8.03 -21.72
C HIS A 24 -5.32 8.96 -22.07
N GLU A 25 -5.03 9.57 -21.71
CA GLU A 25 -4.41 10.29 -22.11
C GLU A 25 -3.24 10.32 -22.03
N HIS A 26 -2.80 10.45 -21.85
CA HIS A 26 -1.79 10.54 -21.90
C HIS A 26 -1.04 9.79 -21.83
N SER A 27 -1.27 9.50 -21.76
CA SER A 27 -0.78 8.55 -21.89
C SER A 27 0.56 8.50 -22.30
N HIS A 28 1.00 9.12 -23.03
CA HIS A 28 2.29 9.03 -23.46
C HIS A 28 3.18 9.26 -22.32
N ASP A 29 2.83 10.05 -21.47
CA ASP A 29 3.55 10.21 -20.38
C ASP A 29 3.68 9.03 -19.70
N GLY A 30 2.67 8.33 -19.66
CA GLY A 30 2.60 7.14 -19.01
C GLY A 30 3.64 6.21 -19.38
N GLY A 31 4.08 6.29 -20.51
CA GLY A 31 5.04 5.37 -20.98
C GLY A 31 6.21 5.28 -20.09
N HIS A 32 6.57 6.35 -19.46
CA HIS A 32 7.70 6.29 -18.67
C HIS A 32 7.49 5.57 -17.42
N SER A 33 6.32 5.44 -16.99
CA SER A 33 6.10 4.83 -15.74
C SER A 33 5.98 3.36 -15.77
N HIS A 34 6.27 2.74 -16.86
CA HIS A 34 6.22 1.31 -16.94
C HIS A 34 7.37 0.67 -16.24
N GLY A 35 8.45 1.34 -15.99
CA GLY A 35 9.60 0.74 -15.35
C GLY A 35 9.48 0.68 -13.84
N PRO A 36 10.43 0.08 -13.19
CA PRO A 36 10.45 0.01 -11.74
C PRO A 36 10.52 1.38 -11.12
N VAL A 37 9.89 1.56 -9.98
CA VAL A 37 9.95 2.82 -9.26
C VAL A 37 10.96 2.72 -8.14
N SER A 38 11.43 3.87 -7.66
CA SER A 38 12.40 3.90 -6.57
C SER A 38 11.70 3.79 -5.23
N ALA A 39 12.50 3.58 -4.19
CA ALA A 39 11.97 3.54 -2.83
C ALA A 39 11.23 4.82 -2.47
N VAL A 40 11.78 5.98 -2.88
CA VAL A 40 11.15 7.26 -2.59
C VAL A 40 9.75 7.33 -3.20
N VAL A 41 9.64 6.88 -4.43
CA VAL A 41 8.36 6.91 -5.13
C VAL A 41 7.35 5.97 -4.48
N VAL A 42 7.78 4.75 -4.14
CA VAL A 42 6.86 3.81 -3.54
C VAL A 42 6.43 4.26 -2.15
N ILE A 43 7.32 4.91 -1.40
CA ILE A 43 6.95 5.43 -0.09
C ILE A 43 5.89 6.52 -0.24
N LYS A 44 6.04 7.38 -1.24
CA LYS A 44 5.05 8.42 -1.47
C LYS A 44 3.69 7.80 -1.79
N LYS A 45 3.70 6.77 -2.64
CA LYS A 45 2.46 6.09 -2.98
C LYS A 45 1.86 5.41 -1.75
N ALA A 46 2.71 4.84 -0.91
CA ALA A 46 2.24 4.18 0.31
C ALA A 46 1.64 5.18 1.28
N ASP A 47 2.28 6.35 1.44
CA ASP A 47 1.74 7.38 2.34
C ASP A 47 0.36 7.83 1.87
N GLU A 48 0.19 7.97 0.56
CA GLU A 48 -1.10 8.34 0.00
C GLU A 48 -2.14 7.25 0.27
N LYS A 49 -1.72 6.00 0.13
CA LYS A 49 -2.64 4.89 0.36
C LYS A 49 -3.03 4.80 1.85
N VAL A 50 -2.08 5.00 2.75
CA VAL A 50 -2.41 5.00 4.17
C VAL A 50 -3.41 6.12 4.48
N ALA A 51 -3.22 7.29 3.89
CA ALA A 51 -4.16 8.39 4.10
C ALA A 51 -5.57 8.00 3.62
N GLN A 52 -5.64 7.30 2.50
CA GLN A 52 -6.92 6.84 1.99
C GLN A 52 -7.55 5.79 2.93
N LEU A 53 -6.73 4.89 3.45
CA LEU A 53 -7.22 3.85 4.36
C LEU A 53 -7.71 4.45 5.67
N VAL A 54 -7.03 5.46 6.17
CA VAL A 54 -7.47 6.17 7.37
C VAL A 54 -8.81 6.85 7.09
N LYS A 55 -8.90 7.55 5.97
CA LYS A 55 -10.10 8.28 5.63
C LYS A 55 -11.28 7.34 5.45
N ALA A 56 -11.04 6.16 4.93
CA ALA A 56 -12.09 5.17 4.74
C ALA A 56 -12.41 4.37 6.01
N GLY A 57 -11.71 4.64 7.10
CA GLY A 57 -11.94 3.92 8.34
C GLY A 57 -11.40 2.51 8.36
N LYS A 58 -10.52 2.18 7.42
CA LYS A 58 -9.97 0.84 7.34
C LYS A 58 -8.80 0.63 8.30
N VAL A 59 -8.09 1.69 8.64
CA VAL A 59 -7.05 1.65 9.65
C VAL A 59 -7.26 2.84 10.58
N ASP A 60 -6.73 2.72 11.79
CA ASP A 60 -6.91 3.76 12.79
C ASP A 60 -6.25 5.07 12.35
N LYS A 61 -6.79 6.18 12.79
CA LYS A 61 -6.27 7.49 12.41
C LYS A 61 -4.85 7.73 12.89
N SER A 62 -4.41 7.00 13.90
CA SER A 62 -3.06 7.16 14.43
C SER A 62 -1.99 6.74 13.41
N TRP A 63 -2.39 6.06 12.34
CA TRP A 63 -1.43 5.67 11.29
C TRP A 63 -1.03 6.84 10.40
N ALA A 64 -1.81 7.92 10.41
CA ALA A 64 -1.49 9.07 9.59
C ALA A 64 -0.17 9.69 10.06
N GLY A 65 0.69 10.01 9.14
CA GLY A 65 1.94 10.69 9.46
C GLY A 65 3.05 9.82 10.00
N LYS A 66 2.85 8.51 10.08
CA LYS A 66 3.92 7.62 10.53
C LYS A 66 4.97 7.52 9.45
N LYS A 67 6.21 7.28 9.88
CA LYS A 67 7.31 7.19 8.95
C LYS A 67 7.39 5.81 8.34
N ALA A 68 7.61 5.77 7.04
CA ALA A 68 7.65 4.53 6.29
C ALA A 68 9.07 4.09 6.01
N SER A 69 9.23 2.80 5.80
CA SER A 69 10.48 2.22 5.35
C SER A 69 10.15 1.25 4.22
N ALA A 70 10.90 1.26 3.15
CA ALA A 70 10.62 0.42 2.00
C ALA A 70 11.78 -0.51 1.70
N LYS A 71 11.45 -1.75 1.35
CA LYS A 71 12.46 -2.70 0.91
C LYS A 71 11.84 -3.65 -0.10
N LYS A 72 12.66 -4.19 -0.97
CA LYS A 72 12.19 -5.19 -1.92
C LYS A 72 12.23 -6.54 -1.25
N LYS A 73 11.26 -7.37 -1.56
CA LYS A 73 11.22 -8.71 -1.00
C LYS A 73 10.72 -9.66 -2.08
N ARG A 74 11.29 -10.86 -2.09
CA ARG A 74 10.89 -11.85 -3.07
C ARG A 74 9.77 -12.71 -2.51
N PHE A 75 8.70 -12.81 -3.27
CA PHE A 75 7.57 -13.64 -2.92
C PHE A 75 7.43 -14.71 -4.00
N LYS A 76 6.47 -15.59 -3.83
CA LYS A 76 6.23 -16.66 -4.77
C LYS A 76 6.08 -16.18 -6.20
N ASN A 77 5.41 -15.08 -6.42
CA ASN A 77 5.17 -14.57 -7.76
C ASN A 77 6.20 -13.53 -8.22
N GLY A 78 7.25 -13.34 -7.48
CA GLY A 78 8.30 -12.42 -7.87
C GLY A 78 8.59 -11.39 -6.80
N GLU A 79 9.40 -10.41 -7.14
CA GLU A 79 9.77 -9.37 -6.19
C GLU A 79 8.70 -8.30 -6.09
N GLU A 80 8.54 -7.79 -4.89
CA GLU A 80 7.62 -6.69 -4.65
C GLU A 80 8.23 -5.71 -3.67
N TRP A 81 7.74 -4.50 -3.67
CA TRP A 81 8.09 -3.54 -2.65
C TRP A 81 7.22 -3.78 -1.42
N VAL A 82 7.83 -3.80 -0.26
CA VAL A 82 7.11 -3.87 1.01
C VAL A 82 7.40 -2.58 1.75
N VAL A 83 6.37 -1.79 2.01
CA VAL A 83 6.50 -0.54 2.74
C VAL A 83 5.93 -0.77 4.12
N SER A 84 6.75 -0.59 5.15
CA SER A 84 6.34 -0.89 6.51
C SER A 84 6.26 0.36 7.36
N TYR A 85 5.30 0.36 8.27
CA TYR A 85 5.07 1.43 9.22
C TYR A 85 4.97 0.81 10.60
N ASN A 86 5.48 1.49 11.60
CA ASN A 86 5.35 1.05 12.98
C ASN A 86 4.57 2.08 13.77
N ASN A 87 3.60 1.62 14.56
CA ASN A 87 2.74 2.51 15.32
C ASN A 87 2.52 1.93 16.71
N THR A 88 3.30 2.41 17.67
CA THR A 88 3.20 1.92 19.04
C THR A 88 1.99 2.45 19.77
N GLU A 89 1.24 3.36 19.16
CA GLU A 89 -0.01 3.83 19.76
C GLU A 89 -1.10 2.79 19.67
N MET A 90 -0.94 1.81 18.79
CA MET A 90 -1.91 0.73 18.68
C MET A 90 -1.77 -0.16 19.92
N LYS A 91 -2.89 -0.40 20.57
CA LYS A 91 -2.87 -1.23 21.78
C LYS A 91 -2.64 -2.69 21.47
N ASP A 92 -3.14 -3.14 20.33
CA ASP A 92 -2.99 -4.52 19.92
C ASP A 92 -1.61 -4.68 19.32
N ILE A 93 -0.73 -5.38 20.00
CA ILE A 93 0.63 -5.58 19.55
C ILE A 93 0.67 -6.20 18.14
N ALA A 94 -0.27 -7.07 17.84
CA ALA A 94 -0.32 -7.70 16.53
C ALA A 94 -0.63 -6.71 15.42
N LYS A 95 -1.07 -5.51 15.75
CA LYS A 95 -1.41 -4.49 14.76
C LYS A 95 -0.50 -3.27 14.82
N GLN A 96 0.65 -3.42 15.45
CA GLN A 96 1.58 -2.29 15.56
C GLN A 96 2.46 -2.11 14.32
N ASN A 97 2.47 -3.08 13.43
CA ASN A 97 3.20 -2.96 12.19
C ASN A 97 2.24 -3.11 11.03
N LEU A 98 2.23 -2.13 10.14
CA LEU A 98 1.37 -2.15 8.97
C LEU A 98 2.26 -2.26 7.74
N TYR A 99 1.93 -3.18 6.85
CA TYR A 99 2.73 -3.43 5.66
C TYR A 99 1.85 -3.21 4.43
N LEU A 100 2.38 -2.43 3.50
CA LEU A 100 1.72 -2.23 2.22
C LEU A 100 2.61 -2.85 1.14
N PHE A 101 1.99 -3.57 0.22
CA PHE A 101 2.71 -4.27 -0.84
C PHE A 101 2.43 -3.62 -2.18
N PHE A 102 3.48 -3.39 -2.96
CA PHE A 102 3.36 -2.77 -4.27
C PHE A 102 4.18 -3.57 -5.27
N SER A 103 3.75 -3.61 -6.52
CA SER A 103 4.56 -4.22 -7.56
C SER A 103 5.81 -3.36 -7.74
N LEU A 104 6.78 -3.88 -8.46
CA LEU A 104 8.01 -3.12 -8.68
C LEU A 104 7.77 -1.81 -9.43
N ASN A 105 6.72 -1.75 -10.25
CA ASN A 105 6.41 -0.50 -10.93
C ASN A 105 5.40 0.36 -10.16
N GLY A 106 5.20 0.06 -8.89
CA GLY A 106 4.47 0.97 -8.02
C GLY A 106 2.98 0.80 -7.94
N ARG A 107 2.46 -0.36 -8.36
CA ARG A 107 1.03 -0.59 -8.27
C ARG A 107 0.68 -1.24 -6.94
N TYR A 108 -0.29 -0.67 -6.26
CA TYR A 108 -0.72 -1.20 -4.96
C TYR A 108 -1.28 -2.62 -5.11
N ILE A 109 -0.87 -3.50 -4.23
CA ILE A 109 -1.34 -4.89 -4.23
C ILE A 109 -2.21 -5.17 -3.02
N ALA A 110 -1.72 -4.91 -1.84
CA ALA A 110 -2.44 -5.26 -0.61
C ALA A 110 -1.83 -4.60 0.61
N ALA A 111 -2.53 -4.68 1.72
CA ALA A 111 -2.01 -4.24 3.01
C ALA A 111 -2.40 -5.24 4.07
N ASN A 112 -1.52 -5.46 5.02
CA ASN A 112 -1.87 -6.30 6.17
C ASN A 112 -0.95 -5.97 7.34
N TYR A 113 -1.16 -6.65 8.45
CA TYR A 113 -0.36 -6.42 9.66
C TYR A 113 0.71 -7.49 9.87
N THR A 114 0.84 -8.44 8.98
CA THR A 114 1.78 -9.55 9.15
C THR A 114 3.02 -9.46 8.27
N GLY A 115 2.95 -8.69 7.19
CA GLY A 115 4.07 -8.59 6.27
C GLY A 115 4.19 -9.77 5.31
N LYS A 116 3.18 -10.57 5.27
CA LYS A 116 3.18 -11.72 4.37
C LYS A 116 2.12 -11.56 3.30
#